data_7f6a1e34e4e5a1681efdc299c7dbd881
#
_entry.id   7f6a1e34e4e5a1681efdc299c7dbd881
#
_cell.length_a   1.000
_cell.length_b   1.000
_cell.length_c   1.000
_cell.angle_alpha   90.00
_cell.angle_beta   90.00
_cell.angle_gamma   90.00
#
_symmetry.space_group_name_H-M   'P 1'
#
loop_
_entity.id
_entity.type
_entity.pdbx_description
1 polymer ?
#
loop_
_entity_poly.entity_id
_entity_poly.type
_entity_poly.pdbx_seq_one_letter_code
_entity_poly.pdbx_strand_id
1 'polypeptide(L)'
;MKLNGSHKFKANSWQVFNAILNPTVLQSCIPGCKSVEYVDPTSLRASITTPLPGLKGPYRAVINISQRQEPNVLVLQVNRQGTGGSINAVSQINIQDEQDGALLTYNATADLAGPIAIANNPIGQGITKNSLKSFFAKLDQAIV
;
A
#
# COMPACT_ATOMS: atom_id res chain seq x y z
N MET A 1 -8.73 11.50 -4.04
CA MET A 1 -8.75 10.23 -4.80
C MET A 1 -9.30 9.13 -3.91
N LYS A 2 -10.21 8.33 -4.43
CA LYS A 2 -10.77 7.19 -3.71
C LYS A 2 -10.44 5.91 -4.47
N LEU A 3 -9.96 4.91 -3.74
CA LEU A 3 -9.64 3.59 -4.29
C LEU A 3 -10.31 2.52 -3.44
N ASN A 4 -10.92 1.55 -4.09
CA ASN A 4 -11.45 0.38 -3.40
C ASN A 4 -11.31 -0.85 -4.29
N GLY A 5 -11.30 -2.00 -3.69
CA GLY A 5 -11.19 -3.24 -4.42
C GLY A 5 -11.04 -4.43 -3.49
N SER A 6 -10.77 -5.56 -4.12
CA SER A 6 -10.56 -6.81 -3.41
C SER A 6 -9.54 -7.68 -4.14
N HIS A 7 -8.92 -8.59 -3.40
CA HIS A 7 -8.03 -9.59 -3.96
C HIS A 7 -8.17 -10.89 -3.18
N LYS A 8 -8.26 -12.00 -3.89
CA LYS A 8 -8.30 -13.33 -3.30
C LYS A 8 -6.91 -13.93 -3.25
N PHE A 9 -6.49 -14.30 -2.04
CA PHE A 9 -5.20 -14.97 -1.80
C PHE A 9 -5.39 -16.46 -1.64
N LYS A 10 -4.38 -17.23 -2.03
CA LYS A 10 -4.32 -18.68 -1.76
C LYS A 10 -3.96 -18.97 -0.32
N ALA A 11 -3.27 -18.05 0.34
CA ALA A 11 -2.87 -18.16 1.74
C ALA A 11 -4.04 -17.79 2.68
N ASN A 12 -3.90 -18.17 3.96
CA ASN A 12 -4.90 -17.82 4.98
C ASN A 12 -4.71 -16.38 5.47
N SER A 13 -5.69 -15.91 6.26
CA SER A 13 -5.71 -14.53 6.74
C SER A 13 -4.48 -14.16 7.57
N TRP A 14 -3.98 -15.06 8.42
CA TRP A 14 -2.78 -14.81 9.23
C TRP A 14 -1.55 -14.60 8.37
N GLN A 15 -1.39 -15.41 7.34
CA GLN A 15 -0.27 -15.29 6.42
C GLN A 15 -0.32 -13.98 5.63
N VAL A 16 -1.50 -13.60 5.14
CA VAL A 16 -1.69 -12.34 4.42
C VAL A 16 -1.44 -11.15 5.34
N PHE A 17 -2.02 -11.16 6.53
CA PHE A 17 -1.87 -10.09 7.52
C PHE A 17 -0.39 -9.86 7.88
N ASN A 18 0.33 -10.93 8.20
CA ASN A 18 1.74 -10.85 8.56
C ASN A 18 2.61 -10.38 7.40
N ALA A 19 2.28 -10.79 6.17
CA ALA A 19 3.03 -10.37 4.98
C ALA A 19 2.91 -8.87 4.73
N ILE A 20 1.72 -8.31 4.90
CA ILE A 20 1.49 -6.86 4.72
C ILE A 20 2.31 -6.04 5.72
N LEU A 21 2.60 -6.58 6.89
CA LEU A 21 3.37 -5.89 7.94
C LEU A 21 4.86 -6.27 7.93
N ASN A 22 5.29 -7.06 6.98
CA ASN A 22 6.69 -7.48 6.87
C ASN A 22 7.46 -6.55 5.92
N PRO A 23 8.46 -5.80 6.42
CA PRO A 23 9.18 -4.83 5.58
C PRO A 23 9.88 -5.45 4.38
N THR A 24 10.46 -6.64 4.54
CA THR A 24 11.15 -7.34 3.45
C THR A 24 10.17 -7.72 2.34
N VAL A 25 8.99 -8.21 2.71
CA VAL A 25 7.93 -8.55 1.76
C VAL A 25 7.43 -7.30 1.05
N LEU A 26 7.14 -6.24 1.81
CA LEU A 26 6.67 -4.97 1.24
C LEU A 26 7.67 -4.40 0.24
N GLN A 27 8.95 -4.42 0.57
CA GLN A 27 9.99 -3.91 -0.33
C GLN A 27 10.00 -4.67 -1.66
N SER A 28 9.80 -5.98 -1.63
CA SER A 28 9.80 -6.79 -2.85
C SER A 28 8.51 -6.67 -3.65
N CYS A 29 7.40 -6.31 -3.01
CA CYS A 29 6.07 -6.30 -3.65
C CYS A 29 5.63 -4.93 -4.14
N ILE A 30 6.06 -3.84 -3.49
CA ILE A 30 5.69 -2.49 -3.90
C ILE A 30 6.53 -2.09 -5.12
N PRO A 31 5.89 -1.77 -6.26
CA PRO A 31 6.63 -1.35 -7.46
C PRO A 31 7.48 -0.11 -7.19
N GLY A 32 8.77 -0.18 -7.56
CA GLY A 32 9.70 0.94 -7.40
C GLY A 32 10.17 1.18 -5.96
N CYS A 33 9.85 0.29 -5.03
CA CYS A 33 10.26 0.42 -3.65
C CYS A 33 11.73 0.07 -3.47
N LYS A 34 12.49 1.00 -2.89
CA LYS A 34 13.92 0.81 -2.62
C LYS A 34 14.19 0.33 -1.20
N SER A 35 13.37 0.77 -0.25
CA SER A 35 13.54 0.38 1.15
C SER A 35 12.23 0.50 1.90
N VAL A 36 12.03 -0.38 2.87
CA VAL A 36 10.98 -0.30 3.88
C VAL A 36 11.57 -0.75 5.20
N GLU A 37 11.35 0.05 6.25
CA GLU A 37 11.85 -0.28 7.59
C GLU A 37 10.90 0.24 8.65
N TYR A 38 10.84 -0.46 9.79
CA TYR A 38 10.16 0.07 10.97
C TYR A 38 11.01 1.15 11.60
N VAL A 39 10.40 2.29 11.89
CA VAL A 39 11.03 3.36 12.66
C VAL A 39 10.59 3.34 14.12
N ASP A 40 9.44 2.73 14.40
CA ASP A 40 8.94 2.39 15.72
C ASP A 40 7.94 1.23 15.58
N PRO A 41 7.38 0.69 16.67
CA PRO A 41 6.50 -0.50 16.58
C PRO A 41 5.22 -0.31 15.75
N THR A 42 4.81 0.93 15.50
CA THR A 42 3.56 1.23 14.79
C THR A 42 3.77 2.04 13.52
N SER A 43 5.02 2.26 13.10
CA SER A 43 5.30 3.11 11.93
C SER A 43 6.41 2.53 11.07
N LEU A 44 6.19 2.57 9.76
CA LEU A 44 7.19 2.19 8.76
C LEU A 44 7.56 3.40 7.94
N ARG A 45 8.80 3.41 7.46
CA ARG A 45 9.28 4.37 6.46
C ARG A 45 9.57 3.63 5.17
N ALA A 46 9.03 4.14 4.06
CA ALA A 46 9.27 3.59 2.74
C ALA A 46 9.91 4.64 1.83
N SER A 47 10.82 4.19 0.96
CA SER A 47 11.41 5.00 -0.11
C SER A 47 10.99 4.39 -1.44
N ILE A 48 10.22 5.13 -2.24
CA ILE A 48 9.57 4.62 -3.43
C ILE A 48 9.85 5.54 -4.62
N THR A 49 10.19 4.95 -5.76
CA THR A 49 10.25 5.67 -7.04
C THR A 49 8.93 5.43 -7.76
N THR A 50 8.16 6.51 -7.98
CA THR A 50 6.86 6.41 -8.62
C THR A 50 7.00 6.38 -10.15
N PRO A 51 6.14 5.59 -10.86
CA PRO A 51 6.08 5.61 -12.31
C PRO A 51 5.26 6.77 -12.87
N LEU A 52 4.71 7.65 -12.04
CA LEU A 52 3.88 8.77 -12.50
C LEU A 52 4.71 9.76 -13.32
N PRO A 53 4.22 10.21 -14.50
CA PRO A 53 4.96 11.13 -15.36
C PRO A 53 5.27 12.46 -14.67
N GLY A 54 6.47 12.98 -14.92
CA GLY A 54 6.89 14.29 -14.40
C GLY A 54 7.35 14.27 -12.95
N LEU A 55 7.25 13.14 -12.28
CA LEU A 55 7.72 12.99 -10.90
C LEU A 55 9.08 12.33 -10.88
N LYS A 56 10.03 13.01 -10.24
CA LYS A 56 11.38 12.48 -10.03
C LYS A 56 11.53 12.15 -8.55
N GLY A 57 12.04 10.99 -8.26
CA GLY A 57 12.16 10.62 -6.86
C GLY A 57 13.33 9.72 -6.68
N PRO A 58 13.63 9.32 -5.47
CA PRO A 58 12.69 8.62 -4.59
C PRO A 58 11.85 9.53 -3.71
N TYR A 59 10.65 9.06 -3.40
CA TYR A 59 9.75 9.66 -2.42
C TYR A 59 9.80 8.87 -1.13
N ARG A 60 9.91 9.58 -0.02
CA ARG A 60 9.87 8.97 1.31
C ARG A 60 8.51 9.21 1.93
N ALA A 61 7.91 8.16 2.43
CA ALA A 61 6.61 8.22 3.08
C ALA A 61 6.65 7.48 4.40
N VAL A 62 5.86 7.97 5.36
CA VAL A 62 5.67 7.30 6.65
C VAL A 62 4.31 6.63 6.63
N ILE A 63 4.28 5.36 6.98
CA ILE A 63 3.08 4.55 7.07
C ILE A 63 2.82 4.26 8.54
N ASN A 64 1.73 4.81 9.07
CA ASN A 64 1.33 4.60 10.46
C ASN A 64 0.25 3.53 10.52
N ILE A 65 0.45 2.55 11.40
CA ILE A 65 -0.56 1.53 11.69
C ILE A 65 -1.46 2.12 12.77
N SER A 66 -2.61 2.68 12.38
CA SER A 66 -3.51 3.37 13.30
C SER A 66 -4.51 2.43 13.97
N GLN A 67 -4.80 1.28 13.34
CA GLN A 67 -5.63 0.23 13.91
C GLN A 67 -5.12 -1.12 13.48
N ARG A 68 -5.07 -2.07 14.41
CA ARG A 68 -4.56 -3.42 14.15
C ARG A 68 -5.37 -4.41 14.97
N GLN A 69 -6.19 -5.21 14.28
CA GLN A 69 -6.94 -6.33 14.87
C GLN A 69 -6.58 -7.59 14.09
N GLU A 70 -5.62 -8.33 14.60
CA GLU A 70 -5.10 -9.52 13.93
C GLU A 70 -6.12 -10.65 13.91
N PRO A 71 -6.28 -11.37 12.80
CA PRO A 71 -5.67 -11.19 11.48
C PRO A 71 -6.59 -10.48 10.48
N ASN A 72 -7.59 -9.72 10.94
CA ASN A 72 -8.74 -9.35 10.12
C ASN A 72 -8.76 -7.88 9.72
N VAL A 73 -8.24 -6.96 10.55
CA VAL A 73 -8.40 -5.52 10.30
C VAL A 73 -7.06 -4.80 10.43
N LEU A 74 -6.76 -3.97 9.43
CA LEU A 74 -5.67 -3.01 9.45
C LEU A 74 -6.18 -1.67 8.95
N VAL A 75 -5.81 -0.61 9.66
CA VAL A 75 -5.97 0.76 9.15
C VAL A 75 -4.58 1.39 9.07
N LEU A 76 -4.22 1.80 7.87
CA LEU A 76 -2.93 2.39 7.58
C LEU A 76 -3.11 3.85 7.18
N GLN A 77 -2.29 4.72 7.74
CA GLN A 77 -2.24 6.13 7.36
C GLN A 77 -0.89 6.40 6.71
N VAL A 78 -0.92 7.02 5.52
CA VAL A 78 0.29 7.40 4.80
C VAL A 78 0.39 8.90 4.76
N ASN A 79 1.50 9.43 5.26
CA ASN A 79 1.76 10.87 5.28
C ASN A 79 3.11 11.14 4.60
N ARG A 80 3.10 12.14 3.74
CA ARG A 80 4.30 12.60 3.06
C ARG A 80 4.19 14.08 2.76
N GLN A 81 5.26 14.81 3.04
CA GLN A 81 5.40 16.22 2.69
C GLN A 81 6.80 16.46 2.14
N GLY A 82 6.92 17.41 1.21
CA GLY A 82 8.21 17.81 0.67
C GLY A 82 8.15 18.10 -0.83
N THR A 83 9.32 18.11 -1.45
CA THR A 83 9.46 18.31 -2.90
C THR A 83 8.67 17.24 -3.65
N GLY A 84 7.88 17.65 -4.64
CA GLY A 84 7.00 16.75 -5.36
C GLY A 84 5.58 16.71 -4.83
N GLY A 85 5.31 17.30 -3.66
CA GLY A 85 3.97 17.47 -3.11
C GLY A 85 3.73 16.70 -1.82
N SER A 86 2.48 16.73 -1.38
CA SER A 86 2.05 16.10 -0.14
C SER A 86 1.03 15.00 -0.40
N ILE A 87 1.04 13.99 0.47
CA ILE A 87 0.08 12.88 0.49
C ILE A 87 -0.46 12.75 1.90
N ASN A 88 -1.79 12.72 2.00
CA ASN A 88 -2.50 12.28 3.21
C ASN A 88 -3.47 11.20 2.79
N ALA A 89 -3.20 9.98 3.17
CA ALA A 89 -4.02 8.83 2.77
C ALA A 89 -4.37 7.97 3.97
N VAL A 90 -5.58 7.41 3.94
CA VAL A 90 -6.05 6.42 4.91
C VAL A 90 -6.56 5.22 4.14
N SER A 91 -6.09 4.04 4.49
CA SER A 91 -6.54 2.78 3.90
C SER A 91 -7.07 1.86 5.00
N GLN A 92 -8.31 1.44 4.85
CA GLN A 92 -8.88 0.38 5.68
C GLN A 92 -8.80 -0.94 4.93
N ILE A 93 -8.21 -1.94 5.57
CA ILE A 93 -8.00 -3.26 4.99
C ILE A 93 -8.72 -4.28 5.87
N ASN A 94 -9.53 -5.11 5.23
CA ASN A 94 -10.21 -6.22 5.88
C ASN A 94 -9.77 -7.52 5.22
N ILE A 95 -9.43 -8.52 6.03
CA ILE A 95 -8.98 -9.83 5.57
C ILE A 95 -9.87 -10.88 6.21
N GLN A 96 -10.50 -11.70 5.39
CA GLN A 96 -11.44 -12.72 5.83
C GLN A 96 -11.07 -14.07 5.24
N ASP A 97 -11.01 -15.09 6.09
CA ASP A 97 -10.78 -16.45 5.60
C ASP A 97 -11.95 -16.94 4.77
N GLU A 98 -11.62 -17.62 3.69
CA GLU A 98 -12.55 -18.32 2.82
C GLU A 98 -12.11 -19.76 2.65
N GLN A 99 -12.95 -20.58 2.00
CA GLN A 99 -12.73 -22.01 1.87
C GLN A 99 -11.35 -22.36 1.29
N ASP A 100 -10.89 -21.59 0.32
CA ASP A 100 -9.64 -21.86 -0.40
C ASP A 100 -8.59 -20.78 -0.25
N GLY A 101 -8.63 -20.02 0.86
CA GLY A 101 -7.68 -18.96 1.09
C GLY A 101 -8.25 -17.81 1.90
N ALA A 102 -7.93 -16.58 1.51
CA ALA A 102 -8.42 -15.39 2.17
C ALA A 102 -8.83 -14.32 1.17
N LEU A 103 -9.88 -13.58 1.49
CA LEU A 103 -10.31 -12.42 0.72
C LEU A 103 -9.88 -11.15 1.44
N LEU A 104 -9.09 -10.33 0.76
CA LEU A 104 -8.75 -9.00 1.22
C LEU A 104 -9.61 -7.99 0.49
N THR A 105 -10.25 -7.10 1.25
CA THR A 105 -10.94 -5.94 0.70
C THR A 105 -10.31 -4.68 1.24
N TYR A 106 -10.24 -3.63 0.43
CA TYR A 106 -9.67 -2.37 0.88
C TYR A 106 -10.48 -1.18 0.41
N ASN A 107 -10.49 -0.15 1.25
CA ASN A 107 -11.02 1.17 0.95
C ASN A 107 -9.96 2.19 1.32
N ALA A 108 -9.58 3.03 0.38
CA ALA A 108 -8.57 4.05 0.60
C ALA A 108 -9.08 5.40 0.09
N THR A 109 -8.75 6.45 0.84
CA THR A 109 -8.93 7.84 0.41
C THR A 109 -7.58 8.53 0.51
N ALA A 110 -7.26 9.35 -0.49
CA ALA A 110 -6.00 10.07 -0.53
C ALA A 110 -6.24 11.52 -0.94
N ASP A 111 -5.68 12.43 -0.16
CA ASP A 111 -5.60 13.85 -0.50
C ASP A 111 -4.18 14.12 -1.00
N LEU A 112 -4.10 14.57 -2.25
CA LEU A 112 -2.84 14.83 -2.94
C LEU A 112 -2.74 16.30 -3.28
N ALA A 113 -1.58 16.90 -3.03
CA ALA A 113 -1.31 18.29 -3.34
C ALA A 113 0.07 18.44 -3.98
N GLY A 114 0.23 19.44 -4.86
CA GLY A 114 1.46 19.68 -5.60
C GLY A 114 1.61 18.73 -6.79
N PRO A 115 2.84 18.50 -7.28
CA PRO A 115 3.08 17.67 -8.46
C PRO A 115 2.50 16.26 -8.39
N ILE A 116 2.49 15.65 -7.20
CA ILE A 116 1.92 14.30 -7.00
C ILE A 116 0.43 14.22 -7.32
N ALA A 117 -0.29 15.37 -7.34
CA ALA A 117 -1.71 15.43 -7.64
C ALA A 117 -2.04 14.99 -9.08
N ILE A 118 -1.04 14.79 -9.93
CA ILE A 118 -1.22 14.19 -11.26
C ILE A 118 -1.86 12.79 -11.17
N ALA A 119 -1.72 12.09 -10.02
CA ALA A 119 -2.37 10.81 -9.81
C ALA A 119 -3.90 10.90 -9.80
N ASN A 120 -4.48 12.10 -9.61
CA ASN A 120 -5.93 12.31 -9.64
C ASN A 120 -6.50 12.33 -11.06
N ASN A 121 -5.69 12.55 -12.09
CA ASN A 121 -6.20 12.54 -13.47
C ASN A 121 -6.41 11.09 -13.96
N PRO A 122 -7.16 10.87 -15.05
CA PRO A 122 -7.47 9.50 -15.51
C PRO A 122 -6.25 8.64 -15.79
N ILE A 123 -5.18 9.21 -16.34
CA ILE A 123 -3.94 8.48 -16.63
C ILE A 123 -3.26 8.07 -15.31
N GLY A 124 -3.13 9.02 -14.38
CA GLY A 124 -2.54 8.75 -13.06
C GLY A 124 -3.32 7.74 -12.25
N GLN A 125 -4.65 7.79 -12.29
CA GLN A 125 -5.49 6.79 -11.63
C GLN A 125 -5.30 5.41 -12.21
N GLY A 126 -5.16 5.30 -13.54
CA GLY A 126 -4.87 4.02 -14.21
C GLY A 126 -3.54 3.44 -13.77
N ILE A 127 -2.50 4.26 -13.69
CA ILE A 127 -1.18 3.85 -13.22
C ILE A 127 -1.26 3.35 -11.77
N THR A 128 -1.98 4.07 -10.91
CA THR A 128 -2.15 3.71 -9.49
C THR A 128 -2.88 2.38 -9.35
N LYS A 129 -3.97 2.17 -10.09
CA LYS A 129 -4.71 0.91 -10.07
C LYS A 129 -3.86 -0.26 -10.54
N ASN A 130 -3.07 -0.07 -11.59
CA ASN A 130 -2.16 -1.10 -12.08
C ASN A 130 -1.06 -1.43 -11.07
N SER A 131 -0.56 -0.43 -10.36
CA SER A 131 0.42 -0.63 -9.30
C SER A 131 -0.16 -1.46 -8.15
N LEU A 132 -1.42 -1.23 -7.78
CA LEU A 132 -2.10 -2.02 -6.74
C LEU A 132 -2.29 -3.47 -7.18
N LYS A 133 -2.71 -3.71 -8.43
CA LYS A 133 -2.83 -5.07 -8.96
C LYS A 133 -1.50 -5.80 -8.94
N SER A 134 -0.44 -5.13 -9.35
CA SER A 134 0.91 -5.69 -9.33
C SER A 134 1.36 -6.01 -7.90
N PHE A 135 1.09 -5.11 -6.96
CA PHE A 135 1.40 -5.32 -5.55
C PHE A 135 0.73 -6.59 -5.01
N PHE A 136 -0.58 -6.74 -5.21
CA PHE A 136 -1.31 -7.89 -4.69
C PHE A 136 -0.88 -9.20 -5.37
N ALA A 137 -0.60 -9.18 -6.67
CA ALA A 137 -0.10 -10.36 -7.37
C ALA A 137 1.27 -10.80 -6.82
N LYS A 138 2.17 -9.86 -6.61
CA LYS A 138 3.49 -10.17 -6.02
C LYS A 138 3.38 -10.63 -4.57
N LEU A 139 2.46 -10.04 -3.81
CA LEU A 139 2.22 -10.43 -2.42
C LEU A 139 1.74 -11.88 -2.35
N ASP A 140 0.80 -12.26 -3.23
CA ASP A 140 0.31 -13.64 -3.32
C ASP A 140 1.45 -14.62 -3.61
N GLN A 141 2.34 -14.28 -4.52
CA GLN A 141 3.52 -15.10 -4.83
C GLN A 141 4.51 -15.18 -3.68
N ALA A 142 4.69 -14.09 -2.92
CA ALA A 142 5.65 -14.02 -1.83
C ALA A 142 5.24 -14.85 -0.61
N ILE A 143 3.94 -15.09 -0.44
CA ILE A 143 3.40 -15.82 0.71
C ILE A 143 3.47 -17.34 0.51
N VAL A 144 3.52 -17.78 -0.70
CA VAL A 144 3.52 -19.23 -1.03
C VAL A 144 4.80 -19.93 -0.60
#